data_dc58b5b863712541c8eac19f4a35e6d7
#
_entry.id   dc58b5b863712541c8eac19f4a35e6d7
#
_cell.length_a   1.000
_cell.length_b   1.000
_cell.length_c   1.000
_cell.angle_alpha   90.00
_cell.angle_beta   90.00
_cell.angle_gamma   90.00
#
_symmetry.space_group_name_H-M   'P 1'
#
loop_
_entity.id
_entity.type
_entity.pdbx_description
1 polymer ?
#
loop_
_entity_poly.entity_id
_entity_poly.type
_entity_poly.pdbx_seq_one_letter_code
_entity_poly.pdbx_strand_id
1 'polypeptide(L)'
;MIVGMLRGHGMIPVGVRGASDEQKAQAQALELAVMPAARRVAQPLDTPAAPAKPAARTLIVEKPVRSGQRIYADAGDLVLLAGVSSGAEVLAEGHIHAYGALRGRAMAGVSGNTEASIFCRELGAELVSIAGRYRVSENLESRYLGRAVQICLSGEGLEFKLL
;
A
#
# COMPACT_ATOMS: atom_id res chain seq x y z
N MET A 1 -8.94 15.35 -47.73
CA MET A 1 -8.53 13.94 -48.03
C MET A 1 -8.62 12.99 -46.83
N ILE A 2 -8.24 13.40 -45.64
CA ILE A 2 -8.25 12.50 -44.41
C ILE A 2 -9.65 11.98 -44.05
N VAL A 3 -10.68 12.83 -44.12
CA VAL A 3 -12.09 12.45 -43.79
C VAL A 3 -12.62 11.38 -44.74
N GLY A 4 -12.27 11.45 -46.03
CA GLY A 4 -12.65 10.41 -47.02
C GLY A 4 -12.00 9.05 -46.72
N MET A 5 -10.72 9.07 -46.31
CA MET A 5 -10.01 7.84 -45.92
C MET A 5 -10.62 7.21 -44.67
N LEU A 6 -10.96 8.00 -43.67
CA LEU A 6 -11.60 7.51 -42.43
C LEU A 6 -12.97 6.85 -42.71
N ARG A 7 -13.79 7.49 -43.58
CA ARG A 7 -15.07 6.91 -43.98
C ARG A 7 -14.91 5.62 -44.79
N GLY A 8 -13.86 5.54 -45.64
CA GLY A 8 -13.53 4.30 -46.37
C GLY A 8 -13.15 3.12 -45.49
N HIS A 9 -12.69 3.39 -44.27
CA HIS A 9 -12.38 2.36 -43.26
C HIS A 9 -13.50 2.15 -42.23
N GLY A 10 -14.72 2.63 -42.50
CA GLY A 10 -15.87 2.45 -41.62
C GLY A 10 -15.86 3.32 -40.37
N MET A 11 -14.98 4.32 -40.30
CA MET A 11 -14.92 5.26 -39.18
C MET A 11 -15.78 6.49 -39.47
N ILE A 12 -16.59 6.93 -38.49
CA ILE A 12 -17.41 8.11 -38.59
C ILE A 12 -16.70 9.26 -37.87
N PRO A 13 -16.05 10.20 -38.58
CA PRO A 13 -15.43 11.35 -37.94
C PRO A 13 -16.51 12.29 -37.42
N VAL A 14 -16.43 12.64 -36.12
CA VAL A 14 -17.45 13.44 -35.44
C VAL A 14 -17.06 14.91 -35.24
N GLY A 15 -15.76 15.25 -35.40
CA GLY A 15 -15.32 16.61 -35.21
C GLY A 15 -13.83 16.84 -35.42
N VAL A 16 -13.42 18.12 -35.46
CA VAL A 16 -12.03 18.56 -35.61
C VAL A 16 -11.67 19.48 -34.47
N ARG A 17 -10.48 19.30 -33.89
CA ARG A 17 -9.97 20.10 -32.78
C ARG A 17 -8.59 20.67 -33.12
N GLY A 18 -8.37 21.96 -32.81
CA GLY A 18 -7.07 22.63 -33.04
C GLY A 18 -6.77 22.91 -34.49
N ALA A 19 -7.78 22.99 -35.36
CA ALA A 19 -7.63 23.27 -36.78
C ALA A 19 -7.33 24.75 -37.06
N SER A 20 -6.57 25.02 -38.14
CA SER A 20 -6.40 26.38 -38.70
C SER A 20 -7.74 26.89 -39.25
N ASP A 21 -7.82 28.20 -39.51
CA ASP A 21 -9.09 28.81 -39.98
C ASP A 21 -9.55 28.24 -41.34
N GLU A 22 -8.61 27.91 -42.22
CA GLU A 22 -8.91 27.24 -43.50
C GLU A 22 -9.42 25.80 -43.27
N GLN A 23 -8.84 25.08 -42.32
CA GLN A 23 -9.28 23.72 -41.98
C GLN A 23 -10.63 23.69 -41.26
N LYS A 24 -10.98 24.76 -40.50
CA LYS A 24 -12.29 24.93 -39.91
C LYS A 24 -13.38 25.12 -40.98
N ALA A 25 -13.12 25.95 -41.99
CA ALA A 25 -14.03 26.15 -43.11
C ALA A 25 -14.29 24.84 -43.87
N GLN A 26 -13.25 24.04 -44.10
CA GLN A 26 -13.39 22.73 -44.75
C GLN A 26 -14.12 21.71 -43.86
N ALA A 27 -13.90 21.74 -42.56
CA ALA A 27 -14.59 20.85 -41.60
C ALA A 27 -16.09 21.17 -41.57
N GLN A 28 -16.49 22.45 -41.60
CA GLN A 28 -17.88 22.87 -41.66
C GLN A 28 -18.56 22.44 -42.96
N ALA A 29 -17.86 22.51 -44.10
CA ALA A 29 -18.37 22.01 -45.37
C ALA A 29 -18.59 20.50 -45.41
N LEU A 30 -17.95 19.77 -44.50
CA LEU A 30 -18.07 18.28 -44.33
C LEU A 30 -19.00 17.91 -43.17
N GLU A 31 -19.75 18.85 -42.62
CA GLU A 31 -20.68 18.67 -41.48
C GLU A 31 -20.00 18.13 -40.21
N LEU A 32 -18.69 18.43 -40.02
CA LEU A 32 -17.95 18.09 -38.83
C LEU A 32 -18.06 19.16 -37.76
N ALA A 33 -18.22 18.76 -36.50
CA ALA A 33 -18.23 19.70 -35.39
C ALA A 33 -16.84 20.33 -35.21
N VAL A 34 -16.76 21.66 -35.28
CA VAL A 34 -15.53 22.39 -34.98
C VAL A 34 -15.49 22.67 -33.48
N MET A 35 -14.67 21.94 -32.78
CA MET A 35 -14.46 22.16 -31.36
C MET A 35 -13.40 23.25 -31.13
N PRO A 36 -13.67 24.24 -30.27
CA PRO A 36 -12.66 25.22 -29.92
C PRO A 36 -11.41 24.54 -29.39
N ALA A 37 -10.25 24.97 -29.80
CA ALA A 37 -9.02 24.56 -29.17
C ALA A 37 -9.15 24.88 -27.68
N ALA A 38 -9.04 23.87 -26.83
CA ALA A 38 -9.01 24.14 -25.41
C ALA A 38 -7.86 25.13 -25.18
N ARG A 39 -8.17 26.37 -24.82
CA ARG A 39 -7.19 27.26 -24.24
C ARG A 39 -6.53 26.46 -23.13
N ARG A 40 -5.32 26.01 -23.35
CA ARG A 40 -4.44 25.67 -22.24
C ARG A 40 -4.22 26.99 -21.52
N VAL A 41 -5.10 27.33 -20.61
CA VAL A 41 -4.70 28.12 -19.49
C VAL A 41 -3.61 27.24 -18.87
N ALA A 42 -2.35 27.67 -19.00
CA ALA A 42 -1.30 27.18 -18.15
C ALA A 42 -1.66 27.70 -16.73
N GLN A 43 -2.67 27.07 -16.12
CA GLN A 43 -2.65 26.97 -14.69
C GLN A 43 -1.41 26.14 -14.40
N PRO A 44 -0.52 26.60 -13.50
CA PRO A 44 0.38 25.67 -12.88
C PRO A 44 -0.51 24.51 -12.48
N LEU A 45 -0.31 23.35 -13.05
CA LEU A 45 -0.78 22.12 -12.45
C LEU A 45 -0.12 22.16 -11.06
N ASP A 46 -0.85 22.68 -10.07
CA ASP A 46 -0.77 22.08 -8.78
C ASP A 46 -1.04 20.60 -9.07
N THR A 47 0.03 19.88 -9.32
CA THR A 47 0.05 18.44 -9.21
C THR A 47 -0.63 18.24 -7.87
N PRO A 48 -1.82 17.59 -7.80
CA PRO A 48 -2.36 17.24 -6.51
C PRO A 48 -1.21 16.52 -5.85
N ALA A 49 -0.61 17.16 -4.84
CA ALA A 49 0.40 16.51 -4.02
C ALA A 49 -0.23 15.16 -3.72
N ALA A 50 0.41 14.10 -4.19
CA ALA A 50 -0.03 12.74 -3.90
C ALA A 50 -0.40 12.78 -2.43
N PRO A 51 -1.63 12.36 -2.02
CA PRO A 51 -2.13 12.61 -0.67
C PRO A 51 -0.99 12.32 0.27
N ALA A 52 -0.53 13.34 0.98
CA ALA A 52 0.65 13.26 1.83
C ALA A 52 0.39 12.04 2.69
N LYS A 53 1.24 11.01 2.54
CA LYS A 53 1.13 9.77 3.30
C LYS A 53 0.91 10.24 4.75
N PRO A 54 -0.21 9.91 5.39
CA PRO A 54 -0.52 10.47 6.71
C PRO A 54 0.72 10.29 7.57
N ALA A 55 1.12 11.35 8.28
CA ALA A 55 2.34 11.33 9.08
C ALA A 55 2.30 10.05 9.93
N ALA A 56 3.33 9.21 9.79
CA ALA A 56 3.40 7.91 10.45
C ALA A 56 3.09 8.10 11.94
N ARG A 57 1.96 7.55 12.40
CA ARG A 57 1.51 7.67 13.79
C ARG A 57 1.74 6.33 14.47
N THR A 58 2.60 6.32 15.48
CA THR A 58 2.77 5.14 16.32
C THR A 58 1.55 4.94 17.19
N LEU A 59 0.93 3.77 17.09
CA LEU A 59 -0.14 3.34 17.99
C LEU A 59 0.47 2.61 19.20
N ILE A 60 0.23 3.13 20.41
CA ILE A 60 0.71 2.50 21.64
C ILE A 60 -0.45 1.81 22.34
N VAL A 61 -0.30 0.54 22.64
CA VAL A 61 -1.28 -0.32 23.32
C VAL A 61 -0.70 -0.80 24.66
N GLU A 62 -1.25 -0.31 25.76
CA GLU A 62 -0.76 -0.60 27.09
C GLU A 62 -1.40 -1.87 27.69
N LYS A 63 -2.59 -2.23 27.22
CA LYS A 63 -3.35 -3.37 27.74
C LYS A 63 -3.04 -4.64 26.95
N PRO A 64 -3.11 -5.82 27.61
CA PRO A 64 -2.97 -7.10 26.92
C PRO A 64 -4.01 -7.27 25.81
N VAL A 65 -3.56 -7.71 24.64
CA VAL A 65 -4.44 -8.06 23.51
C VAL A 65 -4.88 -9.51 23.70
N ARG A 66 -6.18 -9.71 23.89
CA ARG A 66 -6.76 -11.02 24.22
C ARG A 66 -7.22 -11.76 22.98
N SER A 67 -7.40 -13.07 23.11
CA SER A 67 -7.96 -13.93 22.06
C SER A 67 -9.23 -13.32 21.44
N GLY A 68 -9.32 -13.35 20.11
CA GLY A 68 -10.43 -12.76 19.35
C GLY A 68 -10.34 -11.24 19.17
N GLN A 69 -9.39 -10.57 19.79
CA GLN A 69 -9.16 -9.13 19.56
C GLN A 69 -8.21 -8.91 18.38
N ARG A 70 -8.49 -7.85 17.63
CA ARG A 70 -7.66 -7.39 16.52
C ARG A 70 -7.30 -5.93 16.73
N ILE A 71 -6.00 -5.62 16.65
CA ILE A 71 -5.46 -4.26 16.72
C ILE A 71 -4.79 -3.97 15.38
N TYR A 72 -5.07 -2.79 14.81
CA TYR A 72 -4.48 -2.36 13.56
C TYR A 72 -3.95 -0.93 13.65
N ALA A 73 -2.66 -0.76 13.42
CA ALA A 73 -2.02 0.55 13.27
C ALA A 73 -1.98 0.91 11.77
N ASP A 74 -2.96 1.67 11.33
CA ASP A 74 -3.26 1.99 9.92
C ASP A 74 -2.37 3.08 9.31
N ALA A 75 -1.50 3.69 10.10
CA ALA A 75 -0.68 4.82 9.63
C ALA A 75 0.78 4.78 10.13
N GLY A 76 1.26 3.66 10.64
CA GLY A 76 2.63 3.61 11.15
C GLY A 76 2.94 2.37 11.98
N ASP A 77 3.68 2.59 13.06
CA ASP A 77 4.17 1.52 13.92
C ASP A 77 3.19 1.16 15.03
N LEU A 78 3.26 -0.07 15.48
CA LEU A 78 2.51 -0.58 16.61
C LEU A 78 3.45 -0.93 17.76
N VAL A 79 3.20 -0.32 18.91
CA VAL A 79 3.94 -0.58 20.15
C VAL A 79 3.00 -1.24 21.17
N LEU A 80 3.34 -2.44 21.59
CA LEU A 80 2.58 -3.27 22.53
C LEU A 80 3.37 -3.37 23.83
N LEU A 81 2.95 -2.67 24.87
CA LEU A 81 3.61 -2.68 26.18
C LEU A 81 3.25 -3.95 26.99
N ALA A 82 2.16 -4.60 26.64
CA ALA A 82 1.70 -5.85 27.26
C ALA A 82 1.70 -7.02 26.28
N GLY A 83 1.38 -8.21 26.77
CA GLY A 83 1.40 -9.43 25.96
C GLY A 83 0.27 -9.52 24.95
N VAL A 84 0.51 -10.29 23.89
CA VAL A 84 -0.47 -10.68 22.87
C VAL A 84 -0.79 -12.17 23.09
N SER A 85 -2.03 -12.46 23.42
CA SER A 85 -2.49 -13.83 23.69
C SER A 85 -2.69 -14.63 22.39
N SER A 86 -2.65 -15.95 22.48
CA SER A 86 -3.05 -16.85 21.40
C SER A 86 -4.45 -16.51 20.89
N GLY A 87 -4.66 -16.54 19.56
CA GLY A 87 -5.91 -16.16 18.91
C GLY A 87 -6.16 -14.65 18.81
N ALA A 88 -5.23 -13.82 19.27
CA ALA A 88 -5.24 -12.37 19.03
C ALA A 88 -4.49 -12.02 17.74
N GLU A 89 -4.85 -10.90 17.11
CA GLU A 89 -4.21 -10.40 15.90
C GLU A 89 -3.71 -8.97 16.08
N VAL A 90 -2.46 -8.73 15.69
CA VAL A 90 -1.87 -7.38 15.68
C VAL A 90 -1.27 -7.09 14.32
N LEU A 91 -1.65 -5.95 13.76
CA LEU A 91 -1.28 -5.51 12.42
C LEU A 91 -0.71 -4.11 12.46
N ALA A 92 0.27 -3.83 11.60
CA ALA A 92 0.81 -2.49 11.41
C ALA A 92 1.23 -2.26 9.96
N GLU A 93 1.07 -1.02 9.49
CA GLU A 93 1.65 -0.57 8.22
C GLU A 93 3.18 -0.46 8.31
N GLY A 94 3.70 -0.12 9.47
CA GLY A 94 5.11 -0.04 9.80
C GLY A 94 5.60 -1.23 10.62
N HIS A 95 6.43 -0.93 11.62
CA HIS A 95 7.01 -1.91 12.53
C HIS A 95 6.05 -2.33 13.64
N ILE A 96 6.31 -3.51 14.21
CA ILE A 96 5.64 -3.98 15.44
C ILE A 96 6.69 -4.15 16.53
N HIS A 97 6.49 -3.52 17.68
CA HIS A 97 7.31 -3.64 18.88
C HIS A 97 6.50 -4.26 20.01
N ALA A 98 6.75 -5.52 20.33
CA ALA A 98 6.09 -6.24 21.40
C ALA A 98 7.02 -6.41 22.61
N TYR A 99 6.82 -5.61 23.64
CA TYR A 99 7.57 -5.67 24.88
C TYR A 99 7.08 -6.75 25.85
N GLY A 100 5.93 -7.32 25.60
CA GLY A 100 5.42 -8.51 26.29
C GLY A 100 5.59 -9.78 25.45
N ALA A 101 5.04 -10.91 25.95
CA ALA A 101 5.02 -12.17 25.21
C ALA A 101 4.14 -12.04 23.95
N LEU A 102 4.64 -12.42 22.82
CA LEU A 102 3.94 -12.43 21.53
C LEU A 102 3.51 -13.87 21.21
N ARG A 103 2.25 -14.22 21.49
CA ARG A 103 1.70 -15.58 21.29
C ARG A 103 0.65 -15.67 20.20
N GLY A 104 0.05 -14.55 19.80
CA GLY A 104 -0.94 -14.48 18.73
C GLY A 104 -0.32 -14.35 17.34
N ARG A 105 -1.04 -13.70 16.45
CA ARG A 105 -0.62 -13.42 15.05
C ARG A 105 -0.14 -11.99 14.93
N ALA A 106 1.04 -11.79 14.36
CA ALA A 106 1.65 -10.48 14.16
C ALA A 106 1.98 -10.26 12.68
N MET A 107 1.44 -9.18 12.11
CA MET A 107 1.61 -8.84 10.69
C MET A 107 2.10 -7.40 10.56
N ALA A 108 3.36 -7.22 10.19
CA ALA A 108 3.99 -5.92 9.91
C ALA A 108 4.03 -5.63 8.41
N GLY A 109 4.06 -4.37 8.04
CA GLY A 109 4.16 -3.97 6.64
C GLY A 109 2.97 -4.43 5.80
N VAL A 110 1.74 -4.41 6.33
CA VAL A 110 0.55 -5.00 5.68
C VAL A 110 0.25 -4.42 4.30
N SER A 111 0.60 -3.17 4.03
CA SER A 111 0.46 -2.52 2.71
C SER A 111 1.64 -2.81 1.77
N GLY A 112 2.49 -3.79 2.09
CA GLY A 112 3.63 -4.18 1.26
C GLY A 112 4.95 -3.49 1.64
N ASN A 113 5.05 -2.90 2.83
CA ASN A 113 6.30 -2.33 3.32
C ASN A 113 7.29 -3.43 3.69
N THR A 114 8.28 -3.66 2.82
CA THR A 114 9.32 -4.67 2.98
C THR A 114 10.38 -4.31 4.03
N GLU A 115 10.48 -3.02 4.39
CA GLU A 115 11.41 -2.53 5.42
C GLU A 115 10.84 -2.68 6.84
N ALA A 116 9.58 -3.09 6.96
CA ALA A 116 8.96 -3.33 8.24
C ALA A 116 9.67 -4.48 8.99
N SER A 117 9.64 -4.40 10.30
CA SER A 117 10.24 -5.41 11.19
C SER A 117 9.32 -5.68 12.38
N ILE A 118 9.44 -6.87 12.93
CA ILE A 118 8.78 -7.23 14.19
C ILE A 118 9.85 -7.42 15.25
N PHE A 119 9.75 -6.69 16.34
CA PHE A 119 10.60 -6.82 17.51
C PHE A 119 9.75 -7.40 18.64
N CYS A 120 10.17 -8.49 19.24
CA CYS A 120 9.48 -9.05 20.38
C CYS A 120 10.46 -9.48 21.47
N ARG A 121 10.05 -9.31 22.72
CA ARG A 121 10.85 -9.72 23.88
C ARG A 121 10.77 -11.22 24.13
N GLU A 122 9.66 -11.84 23.81
CA GLU A 122 9.40 -13.28 24.00
C GLU A 122 8.59 -13.79 22.81
N LEU A 123 9.25 -14.51 21.89
CA LEU A 123 8.61 -15.06 20.70
C LEU A 123 7.91 -16.38 21.01
N GLY A 124 6.61 -16.44 20.80
CA GLY A 124 5.77 -17.63 20.89
C GLY A 124 4.59 -17.55 19.92
N ALA A 125 4.76 -16.78 18.85
CA ALA A 125 3.70 -16.42 17.92
C ALA A 125 3.15 -17.62 17.14
N GLU A 126 1.84 -17.63 16.93
CA GLU A 126 1.17 -18.58 16.01
C GLU A 126 1.53 -18.31 14.56
N LEU A 127 1.67 -17.01 14.21
CA LEU A 127 2.05 -16.56 12.88
C LEU A 127 2.78 -15.21 12.97
N VAL A 128 3.84 -15.06 12.21
CA VAL A 128 4.50 -13.78 11.97
C VAL A 128 4.55 -13.51 10.47
N SER A 129 4.27 -12.28 10.07
CA SER A 129 4.29 -11.88 8.65
C SER A 129 4.90 -10.51 8.47
N ILE A 130 5.65 -10.32 7.38
CA ILE A 130 6.15 -9.02 6.93
C ILE A 130 5.88 -8.89 5.43
N ALA A 131 5.18 -7.83 5.03
CA ALA A 131 4.84 -7.55 3.64
C ALA A 131 4.23 -8.78 2.91
N GLY A 132 3.37 -9.55 3.60
CA GLY A 132 2.71 -10.74 3.05
C GLY A 132 3.56 -12.03 3.07
N ARG A 133 4.84 -11.98 3.42
CA ARG A 133 5.68 -13.18 3.65
C ARG A 133 5.49 -13.62 5.09
N TYR A 134 5.17 -14.87 5.33
CA TYR A 134 4.80 -15.34 6.67
C TYR A 134 5.51 -16.63 7.08
N ARG A 135 5.58 -16.85 8.39
CA ARG A 135 5.93 -18.11 9.04
C ARG A 135 4.92 -18.43 10.12
N VAL A 136 4.52 -19.69 10.19
CA VAL A 136 3.66 -20.24 11.24
C VAL A 136 4.52 -20.87 12.33
N SER A 137 3.92 -21.07 13.51
CA SER A 137 4.60 -21.62 14.69
C SER A 137 5.37 -22.91 14.43
N GLU A 138 4.81 -23.81 13.60
CA GLU A 138 5.43 -25.10 13.28
C GLU A 138 6.76 -24.95 12.50
N ASN A 139 6.93 -23.83 11.80
CA ASN A 139 8.11 -23.52 11.00
C ASN A 139 9.08 -22.58 11.72
N LEU A 140 8.83 -22.27 12.99
CA LEU A 140 9.74 -21.47 13.83
C LEU A 140 10.77 -22.39 14.49
N GLU A 141 12.04 -22.03 14.31
CA GLU A 141 13.12 -22.78 14.94
C GLU A 141 13.08 -22.63 16.47
N SER A 142 13.23 -23.74 17.20
CA SER A 142 13.14 -23.77 18.67
C SER A 142 14.10 -22.81 19.36
N ARG A 143 15.24 -22.47 18.71
CA ARG A 143 16.24 -21.55 19.27
C ARG A 143 15.72 -20.11 19.45
N TYR A 144 14.65 -19.73 18.76
CA TYR A 144 14.03 -18.39 18.85
C TYR A 144 12.86 -18.34 19.82
N LEU A 145 12.26 -19.48 20.13
CA LEU A 145 11.08 -19.55 20.99
C LEU A 145 11.42 -19.10 22.42
N GLY A 146 10.55 -18.28 22.99
CA GLY A 146 10.73 -17.68 24.31
C GLY A 146 11.87 -16.66 24.43
N ARG A 147 12.49 -16.27 23.32
CA ARG A 147 13.63 -15.36 23.30
C ARG A 147 13.24 -14.00 22.72
N ALA A 148 14.09 -13.02 23.01
CA ALA A 148 14.01 -11.70 22.38
C ALA A 148 14.54 -11.78 20.95
N VAL A 149 13.72 -11.39 19.97
CA VAL A 149 13.98 -11.61 18.55
C VAL A 149 13.56 -10.39 17.75
N GLN A 150 14.38 -10.03 16.78
CA GLN A 150 14.01 -9.20 15.64
C GLN A 150 13.67 -10.10 14.45
N ILE A 151 12.57 -9.83 13.79
CA ILE A 151 12.17 -10.49 12.53
C ILE A 151 12.15 -9.42 11.46
N CYS A 152 12.85 -9.64 10.38
CA CYS A 152 12.88 -8.75 9.21
C CYS A 152 12.80 -9.57 7.92
N LEU A 153 12.53 -8.88 6.81
CA LEU A 153 12.55 -9.50 5.50
C LEU A 153 14.00 -9.47 4.95
N SER A 154 14.49 -10.60 4.47
CA SER A 154 15.79 -10.70 3.81
C SER A 154 15.62 -11.52 2.52
N GLY A 155 15.81 -10.88 1.37
CA GLY A 155 15.52 -11.48 0.08
C GLY A 155 14.05 -11.91 -0.01
N GLU A 156 13.81 -13.19 -0.25
CA GLU A 156 12.43 -13.71 -0.37
C GLU A 156 11.86 -14.34 0.92
N GLY A 157 12.59 -14.29 2.03
CA GLY A 157 12.22 -14.95 3.27
C GLY A 157 12.27 -14.07 4.51
N LEU A 158 11.70 -14.57 5.61
CA LEU A 158 11.84 -13.95 6.92
C LEU A 158 13.14 -14.40 7.57
N GLU A 159 13.93 -13.44 8.04
CA GLU A 159 15.14 -13.61 8.81
C GLU A 159 14.87 -13.32 10.28
N PHE A 160 15.38 -14.17 11.17
CA PHE A 160 15.24 -14.07 12.61
C PHE A 160 16.59 -13.80 13.25
N LYS A 161 16.69 -12.75 14.05
CA LYS A 161 17.91 -12.34 14.77
C LYS A 161 17.62 -12.27 16.26
N LEU A 162 18.47 -12.91 17.09
CA LEU A 162 18.40 -12.75 18.54
C LEU A 162 18.85 -11.33 18.93
N LEU A 163 18.14 -10.72 19.89
CA LEU A 163 18.45 -9.41 20.46
C LEU A 163 19.26 -9.56 21.75
#